data_ed1badad84d502f8a6d52b47dac5f2d1
#
_entry.id   ed1badad84d502f8a6d52b47dac5f2d1
#
_cell.length_a   1.000
_cell.length_b   1.000
_cell.length_c   1.000
_cell.angle_alpha   90.00
_cell.angle_beta   90.00
_cell.angle_gamma   90.00
#
_symmetry.space_group_name_H-M   'P 1'
#
loop_
_entity.id
_entity.type
_entity.pdbx_description
1 polymer ?
#
loop_
_entity_poly.entity_id
_entity_poly.type
_entity_poly.pdbx_seq_one_letter_code
_entity_poly.pdbx_strand_id
1 'polypeptide(L)'
;MRQILLILFLAVAAIGQSTAPKKSPPAQGTSAQEDRAVEAAIRAKLEKSKIGKDGFKVRVQGGVATWEGTTDIVQHKGAATRMAKSAGAKAVVNNIKISDAAKEKAAANLETGRRRAQVKRSDPRQEK
;
A
#
# COMPACT_ATOMS: atom_id res chain seq x y z
N MET A 1 9.27 -63.18 39.12
CA MET A 1 10.10 -62.09 39.65
C MET A 1 10.44 -61.18 38.48
N ARG A 2 9.66 -60.36 38.20
CA ARG A 2 9.45 -58.91 38.25
C ARG A 2 10.65 -58.15 37.74
N GLN A 3 10.68 -57.93 36.45
CA GLN A 3 11.57 -56.98 35.83
C GLN A 3 10.69 -55.86 35.24
N ILE A 4 10.80 -54.69 35.85
CA ILE A 4 10.13 -53.47 35.38
C ILE A 4 11.09 -52.82 34.42
N LEU A 5 10.71 -52.81 33.12
CA LEU A 5 11.47 -52.14 32.09
C LEU A 5 10.95 -50.70 31.98
N LEU A 6 11.77 -49.76 32.44
CA LEU A 6 11.51 -48.34 32.36
C LEU A 6 12.02 -47.85 31.02
N ILE A 7 11.14 -47.59 30.08
CA ILE A 7 11.46 -47.00 28.80
C ILE A 7 11.38 -45.49 28.93
N LEU A 8 12.55 -44.89 28.94
CA LEU A 8 12.74 -43.43 28.92
C LEU A 8 12.55 -42.92 27.51
N PHE A 9 11.41 -42.31 27.23
CA PHE A 9 11.17 -41.59 25.96
C PHE A 9 11.82 -40.22 26.04
N LEU A 10 12.93 -40.04 25.32
CA LEU A 10 13.54 -38.75 25.13
C LEU A 10 12.84 -38.02 23.96
N ALA A 11 11.94 -37.12 24.30
CA ALA A 11 11.32 -36.25 23.31
C ALA A 11 12.26 -35.08 22.95
N VAL A 12 12.85 -35.14 21.77
CA VAL A 12 13.58 -34.01 21.19
C VAL A 12 12.56 -33.03 20.65
N ALA A 13 12.32 -31.95 21.38
CA ALA A 13 11.54 -30.82 20.90
C ALA A 13 12.41 -29.98 19.93
N ALA A 14 12.17 -30.12 18.65
CA ALA A 14 12.69 -29.22 17.65
C ALA A 14 12.00 -27.85 17.79
N ILE A 15 12.68 -26.90 18.36
CA ILE A 15 12.22 -25.50 18.41
C ILE A 15 12.44 -24.90 17.03
N GLY A 16 11.41 -24.97 16.19
CA GLY A 16 11.32 -24.19 14.97
C GLY A 16 11.13 -22.73 15.33
N GLN A 17 12.18 -21.92 15.22
CA GLN A 17 12.05 -20.47 15.32
C GLN A 17 11.34 -19.95 14.08
N SER A 18 10.04 -19.80 14.19
CA SER A 18 9.24 -19.02 13.27
C SER A 18 9.59 -17.55 13.47
N THR A 19 10.32 -16.97 12.51
CA THR A 19 10.52 -15.53 12.46
C THR A 19 9.17 -14.88 12.21
N ALA A 20 8.56 -14.37 13.27
CA ALA A 20 7.31 -13.65 13.21
C ALA A 20 7.46 -12.41 12.31
N PRO A 21 6.58 -12.20 11.33
CA PRO A 21 6.57 -10.97 10.56
C PRO A 21 6.26 -9.80 11.51
N LYS A 22 7.01 -8.70 11.34
CA LYS A 22 6.84 -7.46 12.10
C LYS A 22 5.36 -7.09 12.17
N LYS A 23 4.83 -7.12 13.40
CA LYS A 23 3.47 -6.73 13.73
C LYS A 23 3.25 -5.28 13.33
N SER A 24 2.44 -5.06 12.31
CA SER A 24 1.83 -3.75 12.06
C SER A 24 0.92 -3.40 13.23
N PRO A 25 0.79 -2.11 13.61
CA PRO A 25 -0.03 -1.74 14.76
C PRO A 25 -1.47 -2.24 14.58
N PRO A 26 -2.13 -2.68 15.65
CA PRO A 26 -3.48 -3.18 15.58
C PRO A 26 -4.44 -2.07 15.15
N ALA A 27 -4.88 -2.11 13.92
CA ALA A 27 -6.01 -1.31 13.50
C ALA A 27 -7.27 -1.94 14.06
N GLN A 28 -7.98 -1.17 14.86
CA GLN A 28 -9.17 -1.60 15.57
C GLN A 28 -10.28 -2.04 14.61
N GLY A 29 -10.71 -3.29 14.71
CA GLY A 29 -12.09 -3.66 14.52
C GLY A 29 -12.57 -4.05 13.13
N THR A 30 -11.75 -4.65 12.27
CA THR A 30 -12.28 -5.40 11.12
C THR A 30 -11.95 -6.89 11.26
N SER A 31 -12.93 -7.74 10.93
CA SER A 31 -12.68 -9.17 10.90
C SER A 31 -11.76 -9.54 9.72
N ALA A 32 -11.04 -10.64 9.83
CA ALA A 32 -10.20 -11.14 8.73
C ALA A 32 -11.02 -11.39 7.44
N GLN A 33 -12.31 -11.63 7.56
CA GLN A 33 -13.20 -11.81 6.43
C GLN A 33 -13.53 -10.48 5.74
N GLU A 34 -13.77 -9.43 6.51
CA GLU A 34 -13.94 -8.06 5.96
C GLU A 34 -12.67 -7.58 5.28
N ASP A 35 -11.50 -7.83 5.86
CA ASP A 35 -10.21 -7.48 5.25
C ASP A 35 -10.03 -8.15 3.87
N ARG A 36 -10.38 -9.43 3.76
CA ARG A 36 -10.34 -10.15 2.47
C ARG A 36 -11.33 -9.58 1.47
N ALA A 37 -12.52 -9.20 1.89
CA ALA A 37 -13.53 -8.59 1.02
C ALA A 37 -13.05 -7.22 0.50
N VAL A 38 -12.49 -6.39 1.35
CA VAL A 38 -11.90 -5.09 0.98
C VAL A 38 -10.70 -5.28 0.05
N GLU A 39 -9.81 -6.21 0.34
CA GLU A 39 -8.66 -6.52 -0.52
C GLU A 39 -9.10 -6.98 -1.91
N ALA A 40 -10.09 -7.87 -2.00
CA ALA A 40 -10.66 -8.33 -3.27
C ALA A 40 -11.30 -7.18 -4.05
N ALA A 41 -12.04 -6.29 -3.38
CA ALA A 41 -12.63 -5.12 -3.99
C ALA A 41 -11.56 -4.14 -4.53
N ILE A 42 -10.46 -3.94 -3.80
CA ILE A 42 -9.34 -3.12 -4.26
C ILE A 42 -8.70 -3.74 -5.49
N ARG A 43 -8.42 -5.05 -5.48
CA ARG A 43 -7.82 -5.76 -6.63
C ARG A 43 -8.69 -5.67 -7.87
N ALA A 44 -10.00 -5.89 -7.74
CA ALA A 44 -10.94 -5.78 -8.86
C ALA A 44 -10.97 -4.36 -9.46
N LYS A 45 -10.89 -3.32 -8.62
CA LYS A 45 -10.77 -1.94 -9.08
C LYS A 45 -9.44 -1.66 -9.74
N LEU A 46 -8.35 -2.24 -9.22
CA LEU A 46 -7.00 -2.10 -9.75
C LEU A 46 -6.90 -2.66 -11.18
N GLU A 47 -7.44 -3.86 -11.42
CA GLU A 47 -7.45 -4.51 -12.73
C GLU A 47 -8.18 -3.67 -13.79
N LYS A 48 -9.26 -3.01 -13.41
CA LYS A 48 -10.05 -2.14 -14.30
C LYS A 48 -9.45 -0.75 -14.48
N SER A 49 -8.41 -0.41 -13.75
CA SER A 49 -7.83 0.93 -13.75
C SER A 49 -6.52 1.02 -14.54
N LYS A 50 -6.18 2.24 -14.97
CA LYS A 50 -4.91 2.50 -15.66
C LYS A 50 -3.69 2.21 -14.78
N ILE A 51 -3.83 2.32 -13.45
CA ILE A 51 -2.74 2.05 -12.50
C ILE A 51 -2.48 0.56 -12.29
N GLY A 52 -3.36 -0.32 -12.77
CA GLY A 52 -3.14 -1.76 -12.72
C GLY A 52 -1.90 -2.23 -13.47
N LYS A 53 -1.49 -1.49 -14.49
CA LYS A 53 -0.29 -1.78 -15.29
C LYS A 53 1.03 -1.59 -14.52
N ASP A 54 1.00 -0.81 -13.43
CA ASP A 54 2.19 -0.55 -12.60
C ASP A 54 2.57 -1.73 -11.70
N GLY A 55 1.75 -2.78 -11.66
CA GLY A 55 2.04 -3.98 -10.88
C GLY A 55 2.02 -3.79 -9.37
N PHE A 56 1.22 -2.86 -8.87
CA PHE A 56 1.10 -2.61 -7.44
C PHE A 56 0.58 -3.83 -6.69
N LYS A 57 1.14 -4.04 -5.51
CA LYS A 57 0.68 -5.01 -4.53
C LYS A 57 -0.13 -4.31 -3.46
N VAL A 58 -1.23 -4.92 -3.04
CA VAL A 58 -2.06 -4.44 -1.95
C VAL A 58 -2.32 -5.57 -0.96
N ARG A 59 -2.32 -5.22 0.30
CA ARG A 59 -2.65 -6.13 1.41
C ARG A 59 -3.54 -5.39 2.40
N VAL A 60 -4.58 -6.04 2.88
CA VAL A 60 -5.48 -5.47 3.89
C VAL A 60 -5.41 -6.28 5.16
N GLN A 61 -5.14 -5.62 6.28
CA GLN A 61 -5.11 -6.21 7.61
C GLN A 61 -5.69 -5.23 8.63
N GLY A 62 -6.65 -5.68 9.41
CA GLY A 62 -7.32 -4.86 10.43
C GLY A 62 -7.97 -3.59 9.86
N GLY A 63 -8.44 -3.62 8.63
CA GLY A 63 -9.00 -2.48 7.93
C GLY A 63 -7.96 -1.51 7.33
N VAL A 64 -6.66 -1.81 7.45
CA VAL A 64 -5.58 -1.01 6.88
C VAL A 64 -5.14 -1.61 5.55
N ALA A 65 -5.28 -0.85 4.47
CA ALA A 65 -4.74 -1.22 3.17
C ALA A 65 -3.30 -0.73 3.02
N THR A 66 -2.37 -1.64 2.82
CA THR A 66 -0.96 -1.34 2.59
C THR A 66 -0.64 -1.55 1.12
N TRP A 67 -0.11 -0.51 0.47
CA TRP A 67 0.33 -0.53 -0.92
C TRP A 67 1.83 -0.61 -1.01
N GLU A 68 2.31 -1.44 -1.95
CA GLU A 68 3.73 -1.56 -2.29
C GLU A 68 3.89 -1.56 -3.81
N GLY A 69 5.01 -1.04 -4.27
CA GLY A 69 5.37 -1.00 -5.69
C GLY A 69 6.14 0.24 -6.06
N THR A 70 6.34 0.43 -7.37
CA THR A 70 7.03 1.60 -7.94
C THR A 70 6.22 2.12 -9.12
N THR A 71 6.20 3.42 -9.32
CA THR A 71 5.51 4.05 -10.44
C THR A 71 6.33 5.19 -11.05
N ASP A 72 6.20 5.37 -12.35
CA ASP A 72 6.76 6.50 -13.09
C ASP A 72 5.78 7.68 -13.17
N ILE A 73 4.61 7.57 -12.58
CA ILE A 73 3.56 8.59 -12.61
C ILE A 73 3.15 8.95 -11.19
N VAL A 74 3.48 10.17 -10.77
CA VAL A 74 3.21 10.68 -9.40
C VAL A 74 1.76 10.55 -9.00
N GLN A 75 0.83 10.81 -9.93
CA GLN A 75 -0.61 10.75 -9.70
C GLN A 75 -1.11 9.33 -9.35
N HIS A 76 -0.43 8.28 -9.81
CA HIS A 76 -0.80 6.90 -9.54
C HIS A 76 -0.72 6.55 -8.05
N LYS A 77 0.26 7.11 -7.33
CA LYS A 77 0.36 6.96 -5.88
C LYS A 77 -0.88 7.49 -5.15
N GLY A 78 -1.37 8.67 -5.54
CA GLY A 78 -2.59 9.25 -4.99
C GLY A 78 -3.85 8.49 -5.41
N ALA A 79 -3.89 7.99 -6.65
CA ALA A 79 -5.01 7.19 -7.15
C ALA A 79 -5.15 5.87 -6.37
N ALA A 80 -4.04 5.19 -6.06
CA ALA A 80 -4.04 3.99 -5.23
C ALA A 80 -4.65 4.24 -3.84
N THR A 81 -4.28 5.34 -3.19
CA THR A 81 -4.85 5.74 -1.89
C THR A 81 -6.36 5.96 -1.97
N ARG A 82 -6.84 6.69 -2.98
CA ARG A 82 -8.28 6.94 -3.16
C ARG A 82 -9.03 5.65 -3.46
N MET A 83 -8.43 4.76 -4.24
CA MET A 83 -9.01 3.46 -4.58
C MET A 83 -9.24 2.60 -3.33
N ALA A 84 -8.25 2.50 -2.44
CA ALA A 84 -8.38 1.75 -1.20
C ALA A 84 -9.47 2.33 -0.29
N LYS A 85 -9.52 3.65 -0.13
CA LYS A 85 -10.57 4.31 0.64
C LYS A 85 -11.96 4.06 0.07
N SER A 86 -12.12 4.14 -1.26
CA SER A 86 -13.40 3.87 -1.93
C SER A 86 -13.82 2.40 -1.92
N ALA A 87 -12.91 1.49 -1.61
CA ALA A 87 -13.18 0.07 -1.44
C ALA A 87 -13.54 -0.32 0.01
N GLY A 88 -13.49 0.64 0.94
CA GLY A 88 -13.86 0.44 2.34
C GLY A 88 -12.69 0.30 3.31
N ALA A 89 -11.45 0.57 2.89
CA ALA A 89 -10.32 0.59 3.82
C ALA A 89 -10.47 1.75 4.83
N LYS A 90 -10.33 1.44 6.11
CA LYS A 90 -10.40 2.43 7.20
C LYS A 90 -9.17 3.33 7.24
N ALA A 91 -8.01 2.76 6.93
CA ALA A 91 -6.76 3.49 6.80
C ALA A 91 -5.96 2.97 5.60
N VAL A 92 -5.05 3.80 5.10
CA VAL A 92 -4.20 3.43 3.96
C VAL A 92 -2.76 3.79 4.26
N VAL A 93 -1.88 2.80 4.17
CA VAL A 93 -0.43 2.96 4.20
C VAL A 93 0.07 2.85 2.76
N ASN A 94 0.66 3.91 2.24
CA ASN A 94 1.07 3.97 0.85
C ASN A 94 2.60 4.00 0.73
N ASN A 95 3.19 2.82 0.55
CA ASN A 95 4.63 2.62 0.37
C ASN A 95 5.05 2.59 -1.11
N ILE A 96 4.20 3.06 -2.01
CA ILE A 96 4.54 3.15 -3.43
C ILE A 96 5.67 4.17 -3.60
N LYS A 97 6.76 3.73 -4.22
CA LYS A 97 7.90 4.57 -4.56
C LYS A 97 7.68 5.24 -5.91
N ILE A 98 8.05 6.49 -6.01
CA ILE A 98 8.02 7.25 -7.27
C ILE A 98 9.44 7.22 -7.82
N SER A 99 9.61 6.87 -9.10
CA SER A 99 10.91 6.87 -9.76
C SER A 99 11.51 8.29 -9.81
N ASP A 100 12.82 8.39 -9.86
CA ASP A 100 13.49 9.68 -9.88
C ASP A 100 13.17 10.45 -11.17
N ALA A 101 13.06 9.76 -12.30
CA ALA A 101 12.60 10.35 -13.56
C ALA A 101 11.19 10.96 -13.45
N ALA A 102 10.29 10.32 -12.70
CA ALA A 102 8.94 10.85 -12.45
C ALA A 102 8.96 12.07 -11.54
N LYS A 103 9.84 12.09 -10.55
CA LYS A 103 10.04 13.26 -9.66
C LYS A 103 10.54 14.49 -10.44
N GLU A 104 11.52 14.29 -11.32
CA GLU A 104 12.06 15.36 -12.17
C GLU A 104 10.98 15.92 -13.12
N LYS A 105 10.22 15.06 -13.79
CA LYS A 105 9.10 15.49 -14.63
C LYS A 105 8.04 16.27 -13.84
N ALA A 106 7.72 15.84 -12.63
CA ALA A 106 6.76 16.53 -11.78
C ALA A 106 7.29 17.92 -11.36
N ALA A 107 8.58 18.03 -11.01
CA ALA A 107 9.22 19.30 -10.68
C ALA A 107 9.22 20.26 -11.89
N ALA A 108 9.57 19.78 -13.08
CA ALA A 108 9.53 20.57 -14.30
C ALA A 108 8.12 21.08 -14.66
N ASN A 109 7.10 20.23 -14.46
CA ASN A 109 5.71 20.61 -14.67
C ASN A 109 5.24 21.69 -13.69
N LEU A 110 5.66 21.61 -12.42
CA LEU A 110 5.36 22.63 -11.41
C LEU A 110 6.00 23.98 -11.77
N GLU A 111 7.25 23.95 -12.20
CA GLU A 111 7.97 25.17 -12.63
C GLU A 111 7.28 25.83 -13.83
N THR A 112 6.92 25.04 -14.84
CA THR A 112 6.16 25.52 -15.99
C THR A 112 4.81 26.09 -15.59
N GLY A 113 4.10 25.45 -14.67
CA GLY A 113 2.83 25.94 -14.14
C GLY A 113 2.97 27.27 -13.41
N ARG A 114 4.02 27.44 -12.60
CA ARG A 114 4.33 28.70 -11.91
C ARG A 114 4.61 29.84 -12.90
N ARG A 115 5.43 29.60 -13.91
CA ARG A 115 5.73 30.58 -14.96
C ARG A 115 4.47 31.04 -15.70
N ARG A 116 3.60 30.11 -16.11
CA ARG A 116 2.33 30.44 -16.77
C ARG A 116 1.43 31.27 -15.87
N ALA A 117 1.34 30.97 -14.58
CA ALA A 117 0.55 31.73 -13.63
C ALA A 117 1.08 33.16 -13.42
N GLN A 118 2.41 33.34 -13.42
CA GLN A 118 3.03 34.66 -13.33
C GLN A 118 2.74 35.51 -14.57
N VAL A 119 2.92 34.94 -15.77
CA VAL A 119 2.62 35.63 -17.03
C VAL A 119 1.15 36.07 -17.08
N LYS A 120 0.23 35.18 -16.65
CA LYS A 120 -1.19 35.52 -16.64
C LYS A 120 -1.53 36.67 -15.67
N ARG A 121 -0.84 36.78 -14.52
CA ARG A 121 -1.04 37.87 -13.56
C ARG A 121 -0.47 39.20 -14.02
N SER A 122 0.56 39.19 -14.87
CA SER A 122 1.20 40.37 -15.42
C SER A 122 0.58 40.87 -16.72
N ASP A 123 -0.47 40.23 -17.24
CA ASP A 123 -1.19 40.64 -18.45
C ASP A 123 -2.17 41.78 -18.11
N PRO A 124 -1.93 43.03 -18.60
CA PRO A 124 -2.77 44.19 -18.25
C PRO A 124 -4.18 44.14 -18.85
N ARG A 125 -4.50 43.15 -19.68
CA ARG A 125 -5.84 42.97 -20.26
C ARG A 125 -6.87 42.36 -19.31
N GLN A 126 -6.47 41.95 -18.12
CA GLN A 126 -7.39 41.36 -17.13
C GLN A 126 -7.97 42.34 -16.11
N GLU A 127 -7.62 43.63 -16.20
CA GLU A 127 -8.21 44.71 -15.39
C GLU A 127 -9.28 45.47 -16.17
N LYS A 128 -10.40 44.80 -16.47
CA LYS A 128 -11.65 45.45 -16.92
C LYS A 128 -12.85 44.82 -16.25
#